data_3ffb7dfdc2d79c2c467a7197c0904cfa
#
_entry.id   3ffb7dfdc2d79c2c467a7197c0904cfa
#
_cell.length_a   1.000
_cell.length_b   1.000
_cell.length_c   1.000
_cell.angle_alpha   90.00
_cell.angle_beta   90.00
_cell.angle_gamma   90.00
#
_symmetry.space_group_name_H-M   'P 1'
#
loop_
_entity.id
_entity.type
_entity.pdbx_description
1 polymer ?
#
loop_
_entity_poly.entity_id
_entity_poly.type
_entity_poly.pdbx_seq_one_letter_code
_entity_poly.pdbx_strand_id
1 'polypeptide(L)'
;MAIKLYDLTNITSPSGTYAEIIKIMSLVNPEYDTSYFSKAYNDIICLFNGEYPGYRASNTKYHNLEHTCSVTLATARLIHGLSVQGQTLSARIIELGLIGALFHDTGLIQTKKEREGTGAQYTIGHEERSIGLMEKYLASGGFSAGDINDCAHIIMSTILTLPLAEIPFRSDETKTMGKILGSADLIAQMADRNYLEKLPLLFLEFQEARLSGFE
;
A
#
# COMPACT_ATOMS: atom_id res chain seq x y z
N MET A 1 -30.10 2.71 -20.62
CA MET A 1 -29.40 3.05 -19.38
C MET A 1 -27.95 3.35 -19.76
N ALA A 2 -27.42 4.54 -19.49
CA ALA A 2 -26.01 4.83 -19.83
C ALA A 2 -25.12 4.06 -18.88
N ILE A 3 -24.25 3.20 -19.42
CA ILE A 3 -23.23 2.49 -18.66
C ILE A 3 -22.26 3.54 -18.12
N LYS A 4 -22.15 3.70 -16.82
CA LYS A 4 -21.19 4.58 -16.21
C LYS A 4 -19.84 3.85 -16.13
N LEU A 5 -18.73 4.58 -16.29
CA LEU A 5 -17.38 3.98 -16.35
C LEU A 5 -17.06 3.09 -15.13
N TYR A 6 -17.64 3.40 -13.99
CA TYR A 6 -17.44 2.62 -12.76
C TYR A 6 -18.27 1.33 -12.70
N ASP A 7 -19.32 1.20 -13.54
CA ASP A 7 -20.08 -0.04 -13.65
C ASP A 7 -19.30 -1.12 -14.41
N LEU A 8 -18.19 -0.72 -15.05
CA LEU A 8 -17.32 -1.62 -15.84
C LEU A 8 -16.22 -2.30 -15.00
N THR A 9 -15.96 -1.80 -13.79
CA THR A 9 -14.92 -2.34 -12.92
C THR A 9 -15.48 -2.61 -11.53
N ASN A 10 -15.51 -3.86 -11.11
CA ASN A 10 -15.90 -4.23 -9.74
C ASN A 10 -14.70 -4.07 -8.79
N ILE A 11 -14.40 -2.82 -8.43
CA ILE A 11 -13.31 -2.47 -7.50
C ILE A 11 -13.79 -2.35 -6.04
N THR A 12 -15.02 -2.77 -5.76
CA THR A 12 -15.62 -2.68 -4.41
C THR A 12 -15.27 -3.85 -3.52
N SER A 13 -14.56 -4.83 -4.05
CA SER A 13 -14.10 -6.01 -3.28
C SER A 13 -12.60 -6.24 -3.50
N PRO A 14 -11.88 -6.82 -2.53
CA PRO A 14 -10.47 -7.16 -2.69
C PRO A 14 -10.20 -8.02 -3.94
N SER A 15 -11.07 -8.99 -4.24
CA SER A 15 -10.95 -9.83 -5.44
C SER A 15 -11.14 -9.07 -6.74
N GLY A 16 -12.09 -8.14 -6.79
CA GLY A 16 -12.31 -7.28 -7.96
C GLY A 16 -11.15 -6.33 -8.18
N THR A 17 -10.61 -5.74 -7.11
CA THR A 17 -9.41 -4.89 -7.16
C THR A 17 -8.20 -5.67 -7.64
N TYR A 18 -7.98 -6.87 -7.11
CA TYR A 18 -6.91 -7.77 -7.57
C TYR A 18 -7.00 -8.05 -9.08
N ALA A 19 -8.17 -8.45 -9.56
CA ALA A 19 -8.37 -8.75 -10.98
C ALA A 19 -8.05 -7.55 -11.89
N GLU A 20 -8.41 -6.33 -11.47
CA GLU A 20 -8.10 -5.11 -12.21
C GLU A 20 -6.59 -4.81 -12.19
N ILE A 21 -5.91 -5.00 -11.06
CA ILE A 21 -4.44 -4.84 -10.97
C ILE A 21 -3.74 -5.79 -11.93
N ILE A 22 -4.10 -7.08 -11.93
CA ILE A 22 -3.51 -8.08 -12.83
C ILE A 22 -3.72 -7.69 -14.31
N LYS A 23 -4.91 -7.25 -14.66
CA LYS A 23 -5.21 -6.75 -16.01
C LYS A 23 -4.34 -5.55 -16.38
N ILE A 24 -4.17 -4.58 -15.49
CA ILE A 24 -3.31 -3.42 -15.71
C ILE A 24 -1.86 -3.88 -15.91
N MET A 25 -1.36 -4.79 -15.06
CA MET A 25 0.01 -5.30 -15.18
C MET A 25 0.24 -6.02 -16.51
N SER A 26 -0.73 -6.76 -17.03
CA SER A 26 -0.60 -7.37 -18.37
C SER A 26 -0.52 -6.35 -19.51
N LEU A 27 -1.08 -5.14 -19.32
CA LEU A 27 -0.92 -4.04 -20.29
C LEU A 27 0.44 -3.35 -20.17
N VAL A 28 1.02 -3.30 -18.97
CA VAL A 28 2.37 -2.72 -18.73
C VAL A 28 3.46 -3.66 -19.25
N ASN A 29 3.37 -4.93 -18.91
CA ASN A 29 4.30 -5.98 -19.31
C ASN A 29 3.57 -7.33 -19.41
N PRO A 30 3.28 -7.83 -20.64
CA PRO A 30 2.60 -9.11 -20.82
C PRO A 30 3.33 -10.32 -20.22
N GLU A 31 4.66 -10.23 -20.07
CA GLU A 31 5.50 -11.30 -19.49
C GLU A 31 5.72 -11.12 -17.96
N TYR A 32 5.00 -10.19 -17.32
CA TYR A 32 5.15 -9.97 -15.87
C TYR A 32 4.66 -11.17 -15.08
N ASP A 33 5.56 -11.78 -14.31
CA ASP A 33 5.20 -12.87 -13.39
C ASP A 33 4.48 -12.31 -12.16
N THR A 34 3.19 -12.58 -12.09
CA THR A 34 2.32 -12.10 -11.00
C THR A 34 2.31 -13.03 -9.78
N SER A 35 3.02 -14.14 -9.80
CA SER A 35 2.90 -15.22 -8.79
C SER A 35 3.24 -14.73 -7.38
N TYR A 36 4.34 -14.00 -7.22
CA TYR A 36 4.74 -13.48 -5.91
C TYR A 36 3.81 -12.37 -5.42
N PHE A 37 3.44 -11.43 -6.29
CA PHE A 37 2.44 -10.41 -5.98
C PHE A 37 1.11 -11.03 -5.55
N SER A 38 0.64 -12.06 -6.28
CA SER A 38 -0.61 -12.78 -5.98
C SER A 38 -0.58 -13.42 -4.59
N LYS A 39 0.56 -14.04 -4.25
CA LYS A 39 0.78 -14.60 -2.91
C LYS A 39 0.73 -13.50 -1.86
N ALA A 40 1.48 -12.41 -2.05
CA ALA A 40 1.53 -11.29 -1.11
C ALA A 40 0.16 -10.64 -0.91
N TYR A 41 -0.61 -10.48 -1.99
CA TYR A 41 -1.96 -9.93 -1.94
C TYR A 41 -2.89 -10.77 -1.04
N ASN A 42 -2.85 -12.09 -1.19
CA ASN A 42 -3.63 -13.00 -0.36
C ASN A 42 -3.16 -13.00 1.11
N ASP A 43 -1.84 -12.98 1.34
CA ASP A 43 -1.28 -12.93 2.69
C ASP A 43 -1.67 -11.63 3.41
N ILE A 44 -1.74 -10.51 2.69
CA ILE A 44 -2.21 -9.23 3.23
C ILE A 44 -3.71 -9.28 3.58
N ILE A 45 -4.55 -9.90 2.75
CA ILE A 45 -5.95 -10.12 3.11
C ILE A 45 -6.06 -10.93 4.41
N CYS A 46 -5.31 -12.03 4.52
CA CYS A 46 -5.26 -12.84 5.75
C CYS A 46 -4.76 -12.02 6.95
N LEU A 47 -3.77 -11.14 6.75
CA LEU A 47 -3.24 -10.27 7.80
C LEU A 47 -4.31 -9.30 8.32
N PHE A 48 -5.01 -8.60 7.44
CA PHE A 48 -6.07 -7.66 7.82
C PHE A 48 -7.25 -8.36 8.48
N ASN A 49 -7.55 -9.60 8.12
CA ASN A 49 -8.61 -10.42 8.70
C ASN A 49 -8.21 -11.10 10.03
N GLY A 50 -6.94 -11.01 10.46
CA GLY A 50 -6.45 -11.66 11.68
C GLY A 50 -6.18 -13.16 11.53
N GLU A 51 -6.12 -13.65 10.30
CA GLU A 51 -5.83 -15.04 9.94
C GLU A 51 -4.31 -15.27 9.79
N TYR A 52 -3.52 -14.19 9.73
CA TYR A 52 -2.06 -14.30 9.63
C TYR A 52 -1.44 -14.61 11.00
N PRO A 53 -0.50 -15.58 11.09
CA PRO A 53 0.07 -16.01 12.36
C PRO A 53 0.73 -14.87 13.14
N GLY A 54 0.37 -14.73 14.42
CA GLY A 54 0.96 -13.74 15.33
C GLY A 54 0.27 -12.37 15.34
N TYR A 55 -0.66 -12.11 14.42
CA TYR A 55 -1.37 -10.83 14.30
C TYR A 55 -2.86 -10.95 14.63
N ARG A 56 -3.46 -9.84 15.01
CA ARG A 56 -4.91 -9.66 15.22
C ARG A 56 -5.52 -9.14 13.92
N ALA A 57 -6.84 -9.24 13.79
CA ALA A 57 -7.54 -8.53 12.73
C ALA A 57 -7.31 -7.02 12.85
N SER A 58 -7.22 -6.32 11.71
CA SER A 58 -7.21 -4.86 11.69
C SER A 58 -8.46 -4.32 12.38
N ASN A 59 -8.28 -3.29 13.19
CA ASN A 59 -9.35 -2.61 13.92
C ASN A 59 -9.30 -1.08 13.74
N THR A 60 -8.49 -0.60 12.83
CA THR A 60 -8.52 0.76 12.32
C THR A 60 -9.73 0.96 11.42
N LYS A 61 -10.35 2.14 11.50
CA LYS A 61 -11.59 2.42 10.77
C LYS A 61 -11.34 2.99 9.37
N TYR A 62 -10.28 3.80 9.24
CA TYR A 62 -9.89 4.45 8.00
C TYR A 62 -8.80 3.64 7.27
N HIS A 63 -7.64 3.42 7.92
CA HIS A 63 -6.53 2.63 7.37
C HIS A 63 -6.84 1.14 7.48
N ASN A 64 -7.66 0.64 6.57
CA ASN A 64 -8.18 -0.72 6.53
C ASN A 64 -7.82 -1.41 5.20
N LEU A 65 -8.26 -2.64 5.02
CA LEU A 65 -7.99 -3.42 3.79
C LEU A 65 -8.49 -2.71 2.52
N GLU A 66 -9.62 -1.99 2.59
CA GLU A 66 -10.17 -1.26 1.44
C GLU A 66 -9.21 -0.15 0.99
N HIS A 67 -8.66 0.62 1.94
CA HIS A 67 -7.64 1.64 1.68
C HIS A 67 -6.41 1.01 1.02
N THR A 68 -5.84 -0.04 1.62
CA THR A 68 -4.66 -0.74 1.08
C THR A 68 -4.89 -1.25 -0.34
N CYS A 69 -6.05 -1.85 -0.62
CA CYS A 69 -6.43 -2.27 -1.97
C CYS A 69 -6.51 -1.09 -2.94
N SER A 70 -7.08 0.03 -2.50
CA SER A 70 -7.23 1.25 -3.32
C SER A 70 -5.88 1.87 -3.66
N VAL A 71 -4.95 1.95 -2.69
CA VAL A 71 -3.58 2.43 -2.89
C VAL A 71 -2.82 1.54 -3.86
N THR A 72 -2.93 0.21 -3.72
CA THR A 72 -2.28 -0.74 -4.62
C THR A 72 -2.80 -0.61 -6.05
N LEU A 73 -4.11 -0.42 -6.24
CA LEU A 73 -4.70 -0.17 -7.55
C LEU A 73 -4.26 1.18 -8.13
N ALA A 74 -4.21 2.23 -7.32
CA ALA A 74 -3.72 3.54 -7.76
C ALA A 74 -2.25 3.46 -8.18
N THR A 75 -1.41 2.73 -7.43
CA THR A 75 -0.02 2.44 -7.79
C THR A 75 0.07 1.77 -9.16
N ALA A 76 -0.69 0.71 -9.40
CA ALA A 76 -0.72 0.02 -10.69
C ALA A 76 -1.14 0.95 -11.85
N ARG A 77 -2.16 1.79 -11.62
CA ARG A 77 -2.63 2.77 -12.62
C ARG A 77 -1.59 3.85 -12.95
N LEU A 78 -0.85 4.32 -11.95
CA LEU A 78 0.23 5.29 -12.16
C LEU A 78 1.40 4.67 -12.92
N ILE A 79 1.78 3.42 -12.62
CA ILE A 79 2.78 2.66 -13.38
C ILE A 79 2.34 2.53 -14.85
N HIS A 80 1.08 2.16 -15.10
CA HIS A 80 0.54 2.09 -16.46
C HIS A 80 0.55 3.45 -17.16
N GLY A 81 0.20 4.52 -16.44
CA GLY A 81 0.26 5.88 -16.99
C GLY A 81 1.66 6.28 -17.45
N LEU A 82 2.70 5.91 -16.70
CA LEU A 82 4.10 6.10 -17.13
C LEU A 82 4.44 5.27 -18.39
N SER A 83 4.02 4.01 -18.41
CA SER A 83 4.23 3.12 -19.56
C SER A 83 3.59 3.70 -20.85
N VAL A 84 2.38 4.23 -20.77
CA VAL A 84 1.69 4.90 -21.89
C VAL A 84 2.46 6.14 -22.37
N GLN A 85 3.18 6.82 -21.47
CA GLN A 85 4.05 7.96 -21.82
C GLN A 85 5.43 7.53 -22.34
N GLY A 86 5.67 6.25 -22.54
CA GLY A 86 6.93 5.70 -23.02
C GLY A 86 8.03 5.62 -21.95
N GLN A 87 7.69 5.78 -20.67
CA GLN A 87 8.60 5.57 -19.54
C GLN A 87 8.36 4.19 -18.94
N THR A 88 9.37 3.34 -18.99
CA THR A 88 9.28 1.97 -18.46
C THR A 88 10.06 1.85 -17.16
N LEU A 89 9.52 1.09 -16.23
CA LEU A 89 10.21 0.63 -15.03
C LEU A 89 10.54 -0.85 -15.19
N SER A 90 11.63 -1.29 -14.58
CA SER A 90 11.98 -2.71 -14.57
C SER A 90 10.90 -3.53 -13.83
N ALA A 91 10.68 -4.76 -14.28
CA ALA A 91 9.71 -5.67 -13.65
C ALA A 91 9.99 -5.81 -12.14
N ARG A 92 11.28 -5.78 -11.76
CA ARG A 92 11.71 -5.85 -10.37
C ARG A 92 11.22 -4.65 -9.55
N ILE A 93 11.38 -3.44 -10.06
CA ILE A 93 10.92 -2.22 -9.36
C ILE A 93 9.39 -2.15 -9.32
N ILE A 94 8.71 -2.61 -10.36
CA ILE A 94 7.24 -2.74 -10.36
C ILE A 94 6.79 -3.66 -9.24
N GLU A 95 7.43 -4.84 -9.11
CA GLU A 95 7.09 -5.79 -8.05
C GLU A 95 7.30 -5.19 -6.65
N LEU A 96 8.45 -4.56 -6.40
CA LEU A 96 8.74 -3.90 -5.13
C LEU A 96 7.76 -2.77 -4.83
N GLY A 97 7.33 -2.01 -5.83
CA GLY A 97 6.33 -0.95 -5.68
C GLY A 97 4.96 -1.49 -5.30
N LEU A 98 4.50 -2.56 -5.96
CA LEU A 98 3.23 -3.21 -5.63
C LEU A 98 3.27 -3.85 -4.24
N ILE A 99 4.39 -4.48 -3.86
CA ILE A 99 4.59 -5.01 -2.50
C ILE A 99 4.62 -3.86 -1.49
N GLY A 100 5.35 -2.79 -1.77
CA GLY A 100 5.36 -1.59 -0.92
C GLY A 100 3.95 -1.04 -0.68
N ALA A 101 3.12 -0.97 -1.73
CA ALA A 101 1.73 -0.53 -1.61
C ALA A 101 0.86 -1.47 -0.75
N LEU A 102 1.10 -2.79 -0.81
CA LEU A 102 0.41 -3.75 0.05
C LEU A 102 0.81 -3.61 1.52
N PHE A 103 2.06 -3.25 1.77
CA PHE A 103 2.61 -3.27 3.12
C PHE A 103 2.62 -1.91 3.83
N HIS A 104 2.44 -0.78 3.14
CA HIS A 104 2.70 0.57 3.69
C HIS A 104 2.01 0.86 5.02
N ASP A 105 0.78 0.37 5.23
CA ASP A 105 -0.03 0.59 6.43
C ASP A 105 -0.11 -0.61 7.38
N THR A 106 0.59 -1.72 7.08
CA THR A 106 0.52 -2.93 7.92
C THR A 106 1.04 -2.72 9.34
N GLY A 107 1.83 -1.68 9.56
CA GLY A 107 2.31 -1.28 10.87
C GLY A 107 1.21 -0.87 11.86
N LEU A 108 0.03 -0.54 11.36
CA LEU A 108 -1.17 -0.28 12.17
C LEU A 108 -1.82 -1.57 12.68
N ILE A 109 -1.45 -2.74 12.16
CA ILE A 109 -2.04 -4.01 12.60
C ILE A 109 -1.34 -4.49 13.87
N GLN A 110 -2.13 -4.74 14.90
CA GLN A 110 -1.65 -5.19 16.21
C GLN A 110 -1.22 -6.66 16.18
N THR A 111 -0.12 -6.96 16.87
CA THR A 111 0.24 -8.34 17.18
C THR A 111 -0.72 -8.91 18.26
N LYS A 112 -0.76 -10.23 18.42
CA LYS A 112 -1.55 -10.89 19.49
C LYS A 112 -1.13 -10.52 20.91
N LYS A 113 0.05 -9.91 21.07
CA LYS A 113 0.55 -9.42 22.37
C LYS A 113 0.05 -8.01 22.68
N GLU A 114 -0.26 -7.21 21.68
CA GLU A 114 -0.74 -5.83 21.80
C GLU A 114 -2.27 -5.86 21.96
N ARG A 115 -2.76 -5.62 23.16
CA ARG A 115 -4.17 -5.83 23.49
C ARG A 115 -4.94 -4.56 23.78
N GLU A 116 -4.27 -3.45 23.97
CA GLU A 116 -4.87 -2.16 24.32
C GLU A 116 -5.10 -1.30 23.07
N GLY A 117 -6.11 -0.47 23.09
CA GLY A 117 -6.46 0.47 22.04
C GLY A 117 -6.75 -0.19 20.68
N THR A 118 -6.69 0.61 19.64
CA THR A 118 -6.72 0.15 18.25
C THR A 118 -5.35 0.29 17.60
N GLY A 119 -5.24 -0.14 16.34
CA GLY A 119 -4.05 0.09 15.53
C GLY A 119 -3.70 1.57 15.33
N ALA A 120 -4.70 2.45 15.44
CA ALA A 120 -4.53 3.88 15.26
C ALA A 120 -3.54 4.52 16.27
N GLN A 121 -3.36 3.92 17.44
CA GLN A 121 -2.33 4.36 18.42
C GLN A 121 -0.91 4.36 17.83
N TYR A 122 -0.67 3.61 16.75
CA TYR A 122 0.62 3.49 16.08
C TYR A 122 0.75 4.41 14.86
N THR A 123 -0.22 5.31 14.60
CA THR A 123 -0.19 6.22 13.43
C THR A 123 1.14 6.97 13.34
N ILE A 124 1.71 7.38 14.47
CA ILE A 124 3.07 7.92 14.48
C ILE A 124 4.06 6.74 14.42
N GLY A 125 4.81 6.64 13.33
CA GLY A 125 5.84 5.59 13.14
C GLY A 125 5.29 4.26 12.64
N HIS A 126 4.04 4.23 12.12
CA HIS A 126 3.48 3.00 11.55
C HIS A 126 4.26 2.56 10.31
N GLU A 127 4.86 3.50 9.56
CA GLU A 127 5.65 3.18 8.38
C GLU A 127 6.90 2.37 8.75
N GLU A 128 7.59 2.70 9.85
CA GLU A 128 8.73 1.91 10.35
C GLU A 128 8.28 0.50 10.77
N ARG A 129 7.12 0.38 11.40
CA ARG A 129 6.53 -0.93 11.75
C ARG A 129 6.15 -1.73 10.50
N SER A 130 5.61 -1.05 9.48
CA SER A 130 5.29 -1.62 8.16
C SER A 130 6.54 -2.16 7.47
N ILE A 131 7.59 -1.36 7.44
CA ILE A 131 8.91 -1.75 6.91
C ILE A 131 9.42 -2.99 7.64
N GLY A 132 9.39 -3.02 8.97
CA GLY A 132 9.86 -4.17 9.74
C GLY A 132 9.07 -5.47 9.47
N LEU A 133 7.79 -5.40 9.09
CA LEU A 133 7.01 -6.56 8.65
C LEU A 133 7.36 -6.95 7.21
N MET A 134 7.43 -5.96 6.32
CA MET A 134 7.82 -6.15 4.92
C MET A 134 9.20 -6.78 4.78
N GLU A 135 10.19 -6.33 5.54
CA GLU A 135 11.56 -6.88 5.54
C GLU A 135 11.57 -8.38 5.84
N LYS A 136 10.86 -8.80 6.91
CA LYS A 136 10.73 -10.21 7.27
C LYS A 136 10.02 -11.02 6.18
N TYR A 137 9.00 -10.44 5.59
CA TYR A 137 8.24 -11.07 4.51
C TYR A 137 9.09 -11.28 3.26
N LEU A 138 9.78 -10.26 2.78
CA LEU A 138 10.65 -10.33 1.61
C LEU A 138 11.87 -11.22 1.86
N ALA A 139 12.49 -11.16 3.04
CA ALA A 139 13.60 -12.06 3.40
C ALA A 139 13.18 -13.53 3.34
N SER A 140 11.99 -13.87 3.84
CA SER A 140 11.44 -15.22 3.75
C SER A 140 11.13 -15.63 2.31
N GLY A 141 10.85 -14.67 1.41
CA GLY A 141 10.64 -14.86 -0.02
C GLY A 141 11.91 -14.95 -0.86
N GLY A 142 13.09 -14.87 -0.24
CA GLY A 142 14.38 -14.98 -0.93
C GLY A 142 14.82 -13.71 -1.67
N PHE A 143 14.27 -12.56 -1.33
CA PHE A 143 14.68 -11.27 -1.90
C PHE A 143 16.05 -10.86 -1.37
N SER A 144 16.83 -10.17 -2.20
CA SER A 144 18.14 -9.67 -1.80
C SER A 144 18.00 -8.53 -0.76
N ALA A 145 19.05 -8.33 0.04
CA ALA A 145 19.11 -7.19 0.97
C ALA A 145 18.94 -5.84 0.24
N GLY A 146 19.42 -5.76 -1.02
CA GLY A 146 19.23 -4.59 -1.86
C GLY A 146 17.75 -4.34 -2.21
N ASP A 147 17.01 -5.38 -2.58
CA ASP A 147 15.57 -5.27 -2.90
C ASP A 147 14.75 -4.89 -1.68
N ILE A 148 15.08 -5.50 -0.53
CA ILE A 148 14.42 -5.19 0.74
C ILE A 148 14.62 -3.72 1.10
N ASN A 149 15.85 -3.22 0.95
CA ASN A 149 16.16 -1.80 1.20
C ASN A 149 15.45 -0.88 0.20
N ASP A 150 15.38 -1.24 -1.08
CA ASP A 150 14.64 -0.45 -2.07
C ASP A 150 13.14 -0.40 -1.75
N CYS A 151 12.54 -1.52 -1.34
CA CYS A 151 11.14 -1.55 -0.92
C CYS A 151 10.90 -0.71 0.34
N ALA A 152 11.82 -0.73 1.32
CA ALA A 152 11.76 0.13 2.49
C ALA A 152 11.76 1.62 2.10
N HIS A 153 12.65 2.05 1.21
CA HIS A 153 12.69 3.43 0.72
C HIS A 153 11.43 3.82 -0.06
N ILE A 154 10.82 2.87 -0.79
CA ILE A 154 9.53 3.09 -1.47
C ILE A 154 8.43 3.32 -0.42
N ILE A 155 8.36 2.53 0.65
CA ILE A 155 7.39 2.73 1.75
C ILE A 155 7.65 4.06 2.47
N MET A 156 8.91 4.42 2.76
CA MET A 156 9.23 5.72 3.38
C MET A 156 8.66 6.92 2.62
N SER A 157 8.38 6.78 1.33
CA SER A 157 7.80 7.86 0.51
C SER A 157 6.35 8.18 0.86
N THR A 158 5.68 7.38 1.69
CA THR A 158 4.34 7.67 2.24
C THR A 158 4.39 8.53 3.50
N ILE A 159 5.57 8.71 4.11
CA ILE A 159 5.76 9.57 5.28
C ILE A 159 5.62 11.04 4.85
N LEU A 160 4.49 11.66 5.14
CA LEU A 160 4.17 13.03 4.68
C LEU A 160 5.15 14.09 5.18
N THR A 161 5.77 13.87 6.34
CA THR A 161 6.72 14.81 6.95
C THR A 161 8.16 14.61 6.48
N LEU A 162 8.46 13.54 5.73
CA LEU A 162 9.79 13.23 5.24
C LEU A 162 9.95 13.71 3.79
N PRO A 163 10.81 14.70 3.52
CA PRO A 163 11.08 15.12 2.16
C PRO A 163 11.69 13.99 1.33
N LEU A 164 11.18 13.77 0.12
CA LEU A 164 11.70 12.73 -0.79
C LEU A 164 13.21 12.89 -1.10
N ALA A 165 13.75 14.10 -0.97
CA ALA A 165 15.17 14.37 -1.16
C ALA A 165 16.05 13.79 -0.05
N GLU A 166 15.49 13.49 1.12
CA GLU A 166 16.17 12.93 2.27
C GLU A 166 16.17 11.40 2.28
N ILE A 167 15.32 10.77 1.42
CA ILE A 167 15.30 9.32 1.27
C ILE A 167 16.47 8.89 0.39
N PRO A 168 17.38 8.01 0.89
CA PRO A 168 18.60 7.62 0.16
C PRO A 168 18.32 6.55 -0.91
N PHE A 169 17.51 6.88 -1.90
CA PHE A 169 17.19 5.98 -3.00
C PHE A 169 18.45 5.52 -3.74
N ARG A 170 18.56 4.23 -4.03
CA ARG A 170 19.70 3.62 -4.70
C ARG A 170 19.69 3.83 -6.22
N SER A 171 18.55 4.17 -6.79
CA SER A 171 18.39 4.42 -8.24
C SER A 171 17.27 5.41 -8.52
N ASP A 172 17.28 5.99 -9.73
CA ASP A 172 16.19 6.84 -10.20
C ASP A 172 14.88 6.06 -10.40
N GLU A 173 14.95 4.77 -10.74
CA GLU A 173 13.76 3.92 -10.81
C GLU A 173 13.12 3.74 -9.43
N THR A 174 13.91 3.43 -8.39
CA THR A 174 13.41 3.32 -7.01
C THR A 174 12.81 4.64 -6.54
N LYS A 175 13.47 5.77 -6.84
CA LYS A 175 12.95 7.10 -6.53
C LYS A 175 11.64 7.40 -7.26
N THR A 176 11.53 7.01 -8.52
CA THR A 176 10.30 7.17 -9.32
C THR A 176 9.18 6.34 -8.72
N MET A 177 9.46 5.09 -8.32
CA MET A 177 8.49 4.23 -7.68
C MET A 177 8.07 4.77 -6.31
N GLY A 178 8.98 5.35 -5.52
CA GLY A 178 8.63 6.04 -4.28
C GLY A 178 7.65 7.20 -4.53
N LYS A 179 7.91 8.03 -5.55
CA LYS A 179 6.97 9.10 -5.94
C LYS A 179 5.61 8.54 -6.34
N ILE A 180 5.58 7.43 -7.04
CA ILE A 180 4.34 6.76 -7.46
C ILE A 180 3.57 6.32 -6.20
N LEU A 181 4.21 5.62 -5.26
CA LEU A 181 3.53 5.13 -4.07
C LEU A 181 3.01 6.27 -3.18
N GLY A 182 3.86 7.26 -2.85
CA GLY A 182 3.42 8.40 -2.05
C GLY A 182 2.29 9.21 -2.71
N SER A 183 2.30 9.31 -4.06
CA SER A 183 1.19 9.94 -4.79
C SER A 183 -0.06 9.04 -4.81
N ALA A 184 0.11 7.73 -4.96
CA ALA A 184 -1.00 6.76 -5.00
C ALA A 184 -1.77 6.75 -3.69
N ASP A 185 -1.09 6.84 -2.56
CA ASP A 185 -1.68 6.88 -1.23
C ASP A 185 -2.63 8.08 -1.10
N LEU A 186 -2.15 9.29 -1.42
CA LEU A 186 -2.96 10.49 -1.39
C LEU A 186 -4.10 10.48 -2.43
N ILE A 187 -3.82 10.02 -3.66
CA ILE A 187 -4.82 9.97 -4.72
C ILE A 187 -5.92 8.95 -4.41
N ALA A 188 -5.58 7.79 -3.86
CA ALA A 188 -6.54 6.76 -3.47
C ALA A 188 -7.53 7.31 -2.44
N GLN A 189 -7.04 8.10 -1.48
CA GLN A 189 -7.85 8.79 -0.50
C GLN A 189 -8.79 9.82 -1.16
N MET A 190 -8.23 10.75 -1.95
CA MET A 190 -8.99 11.86 -2.54
C MET A 190 -9.98 11.41 -3.61
N ALA A 191 -9.70 10.31 -4.31
CA ALA A 191 -10.55 9.74 -5.34
C ALA A 191 -11.64 8.80 -4.79
N ASP A 192 -11.65 8.50 -3.50
CA ASP A 192 -12.71 7.73 -2.86
C ASP A 192 -14.02 8.51 -2.91
N ARG A 193 -15.08 7.85 -3.36
CA ARG A 193 -16.42 8.49 -3.46
C ARG A 193 -17.00 8.87 -2.11
N ASN A 194 -16.59 8.13 -1.06
CA ASN A 194 -16.99 8.35 0.31
C ASN A 194 -15.91 9.12 1.08
N TYR A 195 -15.05 9.87 0.37
CA TYR A 195 -13.93 10.59 1.00
C TYR A 195 -14.39 11.48 2.16
N LEU A 196 -15.42 12.30 1.93
CA LEU A 196 -15.92 13.22 2.95
C LEU A 196 -16.55 12.48 4.14
N GLU A 197 -17.24 11.36 3.88
CA GLU A 197 -17.84 10.51 4.92
C GLU A 197 -16.77 9.76 5.72
N LYS A 198 -15.62 9.47 5.11
CA LYS A 198 -14.49 8.77 5.76
C LYS A 198 -13.57 9.71 6.55
N LEU A 199 -13.54 11.01 6.27
CA LEU A 199 -12.70 11.99 7.00
C LEU A 199 -12.89 11.97 8.52
N PRO A 200 -14.13 11.88 9.06
CA PRO A 200 -14.31 11.74 10.50
C PRO A 200 -13.66 10.50 11.10
N LEU A 201 -13.56 9.40 10.34
CA LEU A 201 -12.90 8.17 10.79
C LEU A 201 -11.38 8.37 10.89
N LEU A 202 -10.78 9.06 9.91
CA LEU A 202 -9.36 9.44 9.95
C LEU A 202 -9.08 10.38 11.13
N PHE A 203 -9.96 11.35 11.36
CA PHE A 203 -9.84 12.26 12.51
C PHE A 203 -9.83 11.51 13.84
N LEU A 204 -10.70 10.51 14.02
CA LEU A 204 -10.73 9.68 15.22
C LEU A 204 -9.43 8.88 15.43
N GLU A 205 -8.82 8.41 14.34
CA GLU A 205 -7.52 7.73 14.40
C GLU A 205 -6.40 8.69 14.81
N PHE A 206 -6.40 9.92 14.31
CA PHE A 206 -5.44 10.96 14.70
C PHE A 206 -5.61 11.37 16.16
N GLN A 207 -6.84 11.41 16.67
CA GLN A 207 -7.08 11.66 18.11
C GLN A 207 -6.55 10.53 18.98
N GLU A 208 -6.75 9.26 18.59
CA GLU A 208 -6.21 8.11 19.34
C GLU A 208 -4.66 8.13 19.32
N ALA A 209 -4.06 8.51 18.21
CA ALA A 209 -2.61 8.69 18.07
C ALA A 209 -2.06 9.90 18.84
N ARG A 210 -2.93 10.74 19.40
CA ARG A 210 -2.55 12.01 20.08
C ARG A 210 -1.71 12.94 19.19
N LEU A 211 -2.06 13.03 17.91
CA LEU A 211 -1.42 13.96 17.00
C LEU A 211 -1.75 15.40 17.44
N SER A 212 -0.72 16.24 17.56
CA SER A 212 -0.89 17.65 17.92
C SER A 212 -1.79 18.37 16.91
N GLY A 213 -2.77 19.13 17.41
CA GLY A 213 -3.75 19.84 16.58
C GLY A 213 -5.07 19.10 16.36
N PHE A 214 -5.23 17.90 16.92
CA PHE A 214 -6.47 17.10 16.87
C PHE A 214 -7.02 16.76 18.29
N GLU A 215 -6.62 17.57 19.30
CA GLU A 215 -7.14 17.47 20.67
C GLU A 215 -8.51 18.16 20.82
#